data_d81f0b51008c0f6dea84c7aa38ca16f1
#
_entry.id   d81f0b51008c0f6dea84c7aa38ca16f1
#
_cell.length_a   1.000
_cell.length_b   1.000
_cell.length_c   1.000
_cell.angle_alpha   90.00
_cell.angle_beta   90.00
_cell.angle_gamma   90.00
#
_symmetry.space_group_name_H-M   'P 1'
#
loop_
_entity.id
_entity.type
_entity.pdbx_description
1 polymer ?
#
loop_
_entity_poly.entity_id
_entity_poly.type
_entity_poly.pdbx_seq_one_letter_code
_entity_poly.pdbx_strand_id
1 'polypeptide(L)'
;MRKKALFWAAVLLLLLIPFTTVFAAWGGEPDGNQHPMVGALFADFDGDGAISGFELVCSGSYAGPSADGAYDVFLTAAHCVAWAPSAGITQFFVSFDNEVLDSDGPTNLIGSVDFDWDPDFAHDSGDLHDLGVVLLPAGSVTGIAPVQLPPAGYLDDLKAAGTLKGTAIELVGYGLVPTWQQPGGTQFSFDGVRRTAAGTIKGLTQAWVYFNQNQHATGDGGLCFGDSGSPQFLAGTTMIISITSGGDPNCRANNYNYRLDTENARAFLGQYLALP
;
A
#
# COMPACT_ATOMS: atom_id res chain seq x y z
N MET A 1 -1.63 -10.71 57.84
CA MET A 1 -1.00 -11.47 56.75
C MET A 1 -1.81 -11.51 55.46
N ARG A 2 -3.14 -11.63 55.49
CA ARG A 2 -4.00 -11.65 54.25
C ARG A 2 -3.96 -10.37 53.41
N LYS A 3 -3.84 -9.16 53.99
CA LYS A 3 -3.82 -7.89 53.25
C LYS A 3 -2.52 -7.67 52.48
N LYS A 4 -1.38 -8.17 52.90
CA LYS A 4 -0.10 -8.08 52.18
C LYS A 4 -0.06 -9.03 50.97
N ALA A 5 -0.66 -10.20 51.06
CA ALA A 5 -0.74 -11.17 49.95
C ALA A 5 -1.62 -10.65 48.80
N LEU A 6 -2.73 -9.93 49.09
CA LEU A 6 -3.56 -9.29 48.04
C LEU A 6 -2.84 -8.15 47.31
N PHE A 7 -2.01 -7.38 48.04
CA PHE A 7 -1.24 -6.29 47.41
C PHE A 7 -0.20 -6.81 46.42
N TRP A 8 0.51 -7.87 46.78
CA TRP A 8 1.50 -8.47 45.87
C TRP A 8 0.86 -9.20 44.67
N ALA A 9 -0.34 -9.78 44.83
CA ALA A 9 -1.07 -10.38 43.73
C ALA A 9 -1.56 -9.32 42.72
N ALA A 10 -1.99 -8.14 43.20
CA ALA A 10 -2.36 -7.03 42.32
C ALA A 10 -1.17 -6.41 41.58
N VAL A 11 0.00 -6.33 42.21
CA VAL A 11 1.25 -5.86 41.60
C VAL A 11 1.77 -6.86 40.56
N LEU A 12 1.65 -8.18 40.79
CA LEU A 12 2.02 -9.19 39.81
C LEU A 12 1.08 -9.23 38.58
N LEU A 13 -0.22 -8.90 38.75
CA LEU A 13 -1.16 -8.84 37.64
C LEU A 13 -0.92 -7.62 36.72
N LEU A 14 -0.38 -6.53 37.26
CA LEU A 14 0.00 -5.34 36.49
C LEU A 14 1.26 -5.51 35.62
N LEU A 15 2.07 -6.54 35.90
CA LEU A 15 3.29 -6.87 35.15
C LEU A 15 3.05 -7.81 33.94
N LEU A 16 1.82 -8.25 33.73
CA LEU A 16 1.41 -9.12 32.60
C LEU A 16 0.66 -8.37 31.49
N ILE A 17 0.75 -7.04 31.45
CA ILE A 17 0.33 -6.31 30.26
C ILE A 17 1.38 -6.66 29.19
N PRO A 18 1.01 -7.39 28.12
CA PRO A 18 1.95 -7.59 27.02
C PRO A 18 2.34 -6.22 26.50
N PHE A 19 3.63 -5.89 26.53
CA PHE A 19 4.16 -4.81 25.72
C PHE A 19 3.89 -5.22 24.27
N THR A 20 2.82 -4.72 23.69
CA THR A 20 2.63 -4.78 22.25
C THR A 20 3.71 -3.88 21.66
N THR A 21 4.74 -4.50 21.12
CA THR A 21 5.71 -3.80 20.27
C THR A 21 4.97 -3.35 19.03
N VAL A 22 4.74 -2.05 18.93
CA VAL A 22 4.09 -1.42 17.77
C VAL A 22 5.10 -1.38 16.65
N PHE A 23 4.85 -2.09 15.56
CA PHE A 23 5.65 -2.14 14.33
C PHE A 23 4.79 -1.79 13.11
N ALA A 24 5.30 -1.21 12.13
CA ALA A 24 4.99 -0.42 10.96
C ALA A 24 4.32 -1.19 9.77
N ALA A 25 3.50 -0.73 8.94
CA ALA A 25 3.24 0.60 8.35
C ALA A 25 3.34 1.52 9.53
N TRP A 26 3.83 2.76 9.42
CA TRP A 26 4.03 3.54 10.66
C TRP A 26 2.80 3.41 11.56
N GLY A 27 2.96 2.75 12.72
CA GLY A 27 1.84 2.42 13.61
C GLY A 27 0.96 1.23 13.22
N GLY A 28 1.37 0.38 12.27
CA GLY A 28 0.64 -0.82 11.87
C GLY A 28 1.19 -2.11 12.44
N GLU A 29 0.49 -3.20 12.19
CA GLU A 29 0.80 -4.56 12.62
C GLU A 29 1.08 -5.44 11.39
N PRO A 30 1.83 -6.55 11.51
CA PRO A 30 1.88 -7.56 10.46
C PRO A 30 0.47 -7.93 10.01
N ASP A 31 0.25 -7.96 8.69
CA ASP A 31 -1.07 -8.16 8.09
C ASP A 31 -1.70 -9.52 8.43
N GLY A 32 -0.87 -10.53 8.76
CA GLY A 32 -1.36 -11.88 9.07
C GLY A 32 -2.15 -12.52 7.93
N ASN A 33 -1.90 -12.07 6.70
CA ASN A 33 -2.57 -12.48 5.46
C ASN A 33 -4.06 -12.11 5.37
N GLN A 34 -4.47 -11.00 6.00
CA GLN A 34 -5.84 -10.48 5.90
C GLN A 34 -6.09 -9.82 4.53
N HIS A 35 -5.03 -9.31 3.88
CA HIS A 35 -5.09 -8.66 2.56
C HIS A 35 -4.20 -9.39 1.54
N PRO A 36 -4.49 -10.66 1.19
CA PRO A 36 -3.64 -11.44 0.28
C PRO A 36 -3.55 -10.84 -1.13
N MET A 37 -4.46 -9.94 -1.51
CA MET A 37 -4.46 -9.24 -2.79
C MET A 37 -3.44 -8.09 -2.87
N VAL A 38 -2.80 -7.72 -1.78
CA VAL A 38 -1.74 -6.69 -1.79
C VAL A 38 -0.40 -7.36 -2.02
N GLY A 39 0.36 -6.87 -2.99
CA GLY A 39 1.64 -7.43 -3.41
C GLY A 39 2.79 -6.44 -3.33
N ALA A 40 4.01 -6.96 -3.22
CA ALA A 40 5.26 -6.23 -3.36
C ALA A 40 5.71 -6.25 -4.83
N LEU A 41 6.22 -5.12 -5.31
CA LEU A 41 6.70 -4.92 -6.68
C LEU A 41 8.22 -4.80 -6.68
N PHE A 42 8.89 -5.61 -7.48
CA PHE A 42 10.34 -5.64 -7.61
C PHE A 42 10.77 -5.40 -9.06
N ALA A 43 12.00 -4.90 -9.24
CA ALA A 43 12.66 -4.80 -10.54
C ALA A 43 14.16 -5.04 -10.39
N ASP A 44 14.76 -5.81 -11.30
CA ASP A 44 16.21 -6.00 -11.42
C ASP A 44 16.84 -4.71 -11.98
N PHE A 45 17.21 -3.76 -11.10
CA PHE A 45 17.79 -2.50 -11.55
C PHE A 45 19.32 -2.44 -11.45
N ASP A 46 19.96 -3.43 -10.87
CA ASP A 46 21.42 -3.57 -10.96
C ASP A 46 21.85 -4.47 -12.15
N GLY A 47 20.89 -5.20 -12.76
CA GLY A 47 21.07 -5.95 -14.00
C GLY A 47 21.84 -7.25 -13.81
N ASP A 48 21.89 -7.81 -12.61
CA ASP A 48 22.63 -9.04 -12.32
C ASP A 48 21.82 -10.31 -12.67
N GLY A 49 20.53 -10.15 -12.98
CA GLY A 49 19.60 -11.24 -13.36
C GLY A 49 18.99 -11.99 -12.18
N ALA A 50 19.19 -11.52 -10.95
CA ALA A 50 18.55 -12.01 -9.74
C ALA A 50 17.74 -10.89 -9.09
N ILE A 51 16.68 -11.22 -8.37
CA ILE A 51 15.93 -10.23 -7.61
C ILE A 51 16.30 -10.34 -6.14
N SER A 52 16.77 -9.23 -5.58
CA SER A 52 17.14 -9.11 -4.17
C SER A 52 16.09 -8.34 -3.37
N GLY A 53 16.15 -8.42 -2.04
CA GLY A 53 15.27 -7.63 -1.17
C GLY A 53 15.50 -6.12 -1.27
N PHE A 54 16.67 -5.68 -1.75
CA PHE A 54 16.96 -4.26 -1.98
C PHE A 54 16.32 -3.70 -3.24
N GLU A 55 15.74 -4.56 -4.06
CA GLU A 55 15.10 -4.22 -5.34
C GLU A 55 13.58 -4.12 -5.22
N LEU A 56 13.06 -3.98 -4.00
CA LEU A 56 11.70 -3.53 -3.79
C LEU A 56 11.56 -2.12 -4.37
N VAL A 57 10.69 -1.98 -5.36
CA VAL A 57 10.35 -0.70 -6.00
C VAL A 57 9.18 -0.04 -5.29
N CYS A 58 8.09 -0.79 -5.16
CA CYS A 58 6.78 -0.29 -4.73
C CYS A 58 5.93 -1.42 -4.15
N SER A 59 4.71 -1.07 -3.78
CA SER A 59 3.62 -1.99 -3.49
C SER A 59 2.48 -1.82 -4.51
N GLY A 60 1.49 -2.68 -4.46
CA GLY A 60 0.29 -2.57 -5.29
C GLY A 60 -0.75 -3.60 -4.92
N SER A 61 -1.74 -3.81 -5.80
CA SER A 61 -2.81 -4.76 -5.53
C SER A 61 -3.27 -5.52 -6.78
N TYR A 62 -3.68 -6.76 -6.61
CA TYR A 62 -4.34 -7.55 -7.64
C TYR A 62 -5.75 -6.97 -7.91
N ALA A 63 -5.94 -6.41 -9.08
CA ALA A 63 -7.20 -5.80 -9.50
C ALA A 63 -8.13 -6.74 -10.28
N GLY A 64 -7.67 -7.96 -10.55
CA GLY A 64 -8.43 -8.99 -11.25
C GLY A 64 -7.89 -9.31 -12.64
N PRO A 65 -8.56 -10.22 -13.35
CA PRO A 65 -8.26 -10.49 -14.76
C PRO A 65 -8.61 -9.24 -15.59
N SER A 66 -7.82 -9.00 -16.64
CA SER A 66 -8.14 -7.97 -17.63
C SER A 66 -9.51 -8.23 -18.28
N ALA A 67 -10.14 -7.18 -18.81
CA ALA A 67 -11.48 -7.27 -19.39
C ALA A 67 -11.58 -8.26 -20.56
N ASP A 68 -10.48 -8.47 -21.28
CA ASP A 68 -10.35 -9.44 -22.38
C ASP A 68 -9.82 -10.82 -21.92
N GLY A 69 -9.45 -10.94 -20.64
CA GLY A 69 -8.90 -12.17 -20.06
C GLY A 69 -7.46 -12.50 -20.47
N ALA A 70 -6.75 -11.56 -21.09
CA ALA A 70 -5.38 -11.77 -21.57
C ALA A 70 -4.33 -11.73 -20.45
N TYR A 71 -4.64 -11.06 -19.34
CA TYR A 71 -3.70 -10.78 -18.24
C TYR A 71 -4.38 -10.89 -16.88
N ASP A 72 -3.59 -11.07 -15.84
CA ASP A 72 -3.91 -10.69 -14.48
C ASP A 72 -3.35 -9.29 -14.23
N VAL A 73 -4.17 -8.34 -13.75
CA VAL A 73 -3.79 -6.93 -13.61
C VAL A 73 -3.36 -6.64 -12.19
N PHE A 74 -2.13 -6.18 -12.03
CA PHE A 74 -1.60 -5.64 -10.78
C PHE A 74 -1.59 -4.11 -10.87
N LEU A 75 -2.40 -3.45 -10.04
CA LEU A 75 -2.52 -2.00 -9.97
C LEU A 75 -1.46 -1.41 -9.04
N THR A 76 -0.77 -0.40 -9.51
CA THR A 76 0.25 0.37 -8.78
C THR A 76 0.24 1.84 -9.19
N ALA A 77 1.22 2.64 -8.78
CA ALA A 77 1.35 4.02 -9.19
C ALA A 77 2.19 4.16 -10.49
N ALA A 78 1.92 5.19 -11.29
CA ALA A 78 2.70 5.47 -12.49
C ALA A 78 4.18 5.72 -12.17
N HIS A 79 4.46 6.47 -11.10
CA HIS A 79 5.84 6.75 -10.69
C HIS A 79 6.64 5.49 -10.31
N CYS A 80 5.96 4.35 -10.06
CA CYS A 80 6.61 3.06 -9.80
C CYS A 80 7.14 2.39 -11.07
N VAL A 81 6.55 2.66 -12.23
CA VAL A 81 6.85 1.93 -13.48
C VAL A 81 7.32 2.83 -14.62
N ALA A 82 6.94 4.10 -14.65
CA ALA A 82 7.22 5.01 -15.78
C ALA A 82 8.72 5.28 -16.02
N TRP A 83 9.56 5.11 -15.02
CA TRP A 83 11.02 5.27 -15.15
C TRP A 83 11.71 4.08 -15.82
N ALA A 84 11.09 2.89 -15.77
CA ALA A 84 11.69 1.62 -16.15
C ALA A 84 12.26 1.60 -17.58
N PRO A 85 11.57 2.10 -18.63
CA PRO A 85 12.14 2.09 -19.98
C PRO A 85 13.43 2.92 -20.09
N SER A 86 13.53 4.03 -19.36
CA SER A 86 14.72 4.87 -19.37
C SER A 86 15.91 4.23 -18.64
N ALA A 87 15.65 3.30 -17.73
CA ALA A 87 16.65 2.51 -17.02
C ALA A 87 16.96 1.17 -17.73
N GLY A 88 16.27 0.87 -18.84
CA GLY A 88 16.43 -0.40 -19.56
C GLY A 88 15.71 -1.59 -18.92
N ILE A 89 14.85 -1.33 -17.92
CA ILE A 89 14.01 -2.36 -17.28
C ILE A 89 12.86 -2.71 -18.22
N THR A 90 12.70 -3.99 -18.50
CA THR A 90 11.67 -4.52 -19.40
C THR A 90 10.69 -5.45 -18.69
N GLN A 91 10.95 -5.77 -17.42
CA GLN A 91 10.12 -6.68 -16.65
C GLN A 91 10.09 -6.27 -15.17
N PHE A 92 8.93 -6.40 -14.55
CA PHE A 92 8.74 -6.32 -13.12
C PHE A 92 8.39 -7.70 -12.55
N PHE A 93 8.54 -7.84 -11.24
CA PHE A 93 8.21 -9.07 -10.52
C PHE A 93 7.31 -8.73 -9.34
N VAL A 94 6.27 -9.55 -9.14
CA VAL A 94 5.29 -9.35 -8.06
C VAL A 94 5.29 -10.58 -7.16
N SER A 95 5.32 -10.35 -5.85
CA SER A 95 5.02 -11.37 -4.84
C SER A 95 3.83 -10.94 -3.98
N PHE A 96 2.93 -11.90 -3.72
CA PHE A 96 1.77 -11.71 -2.85
C PHE A 96 1.94 -12.37 -1.47
N ASP A 97 3.12 -12.88 -1.16
CA ASP A 97 3.40 -13.49 0.13
C ASP A 97 3.25 -12.48 1.27
N ASN A 98 2.78 -12.91 2.43
CA ASN A 98 2.71 -12.05 3.60
C ASN A 98 4.10 -11.64 4.10
N GLU A 99 5.08 -12.49 3.90
CA GLU A 99 6.50 -12.27 4.11
C GLU A 99 7.21 -12.58 2.80
N VAL A 100 7.61 -11.55 2.06
CA VAL A 100 8.16 -11.69 0.70
C VAL A 100 9.65 -11.99 0.66
N LEU A 101 10.32 -12.03 1.81
CA LEU A 101 11.74 -12.36 1.92
C LEU A 101 11.98 -13.62 2.75
N ASP A 102 12.87 -14.46 2.26
CA ASP A 102 13.53 -15.51 3.05
C ASP A 102 15.06 -15.34 3.03
N SER A 103 15.81 -16.37 3.42
CA SER A 103 17.29 -16.33 3.46
C SER A 103 17.93 -16.18 2.08
N ASP A 104 17.20 -16.51 1.02
CA ASP A 104 17.69 -16.59 -0.36
C ASP A 104 17.20 -15.40 -1.22
N GLY A 105 16.32 -14.56 -0.68
CA GLY A 105 15.78 -13.37 -1.34
C GLY A 105 14.24 -13.35 -1.43
N PRO A 106 13.67 -12.60 -2.38
CA PRO A 106 12.21 -12.53 -2.56
C PRO A 106 11.59 -13.86 -3.00
N THR A 107 10.43 -14.18 -2.41
CA THR A 107 9.73 -15.46 -2.59
C THR A 107 8.57 -15.35 -3.58
N ASN A 108 8.25 -16.47 -4.24
CA ASN A 108 7.07 -16.67 -5.10
C ASN A 108 6.85 -15.54 -6.12
N LEU A 109 7.94 -15.10 -6.77
CA LEU A 109 7.91 -14.03 -7.76
C LEU A 109 7.15 -14.44 -9.03
N ILE A 110 6.20 -13.61 -9.46
CA ILE A 110 5.51 -13.70 -10.74
C ILE A 110 6.09 -12.61 -11.64
N GLY A 111 6.80 -12.99 -12.70
CA GLY A 111 7.34 -12.06 -13.69
C GLY A 111 6.22 -11.49 -14.56
N SER A 112 6.24 -10.17 -14.78
CA SER A 112 5.29 -9.51 -15.68
C SER A 112 5.56 -9.88 -17.15
N VAL A 113 4.51 -9.76 -17.96
CA VAL A 113 4.62 -9.86 -19.44
C VAL A 113 4.67 -8.47 -20.07
N ASP A 114 4.09 -7.47 -19.39
CA ASP A 114 4.10 -6.07 -19.80
C ASP A 114 3.80 -5.17 -18.61
N PHE A 115 3.90 -3.86 -18.79
CA PHE A 115 3.47 -2.84 -17.84
C PHE A 115 3.14 -1.55 -18.58
N ASP A 116 2.28 -0.72 -17.99
CA ASP A 116 1.87 0.54 -18.59
C ASP A 116 1.51 1.55 -17.50
N TRP A 117 1.39 2.82 -17.86
CA TRP A 117 0.99 3.91 -16.98
C TRP A 117 0.15 4.93 -17.73
N ASP A 118 -0.58 5.74 -16.97
CA ASP A 118 -1.39 6.81 -17.54
C ASP A 118 -0.48 7.74 -18.39
N PRO A 119 -0.75 7.92 -19.69
CA PRO A 119 0.10 8.72 -20.57
C PRO A 119 0.19 10.19 -20.17
N ASP A 120 -0.77 10.69 -19.41
CA ASP A 120 -0.75 12.06 -18.88
C ASP A 120 0.01 12.19 -17.55
N PHE A 121 0.66 11.14 -17.08
CA PHE A 121 1.44 11.14 -15.84
C PHE A 121 2.45 12.30 -15.83
N ALA A 122 2.42 13.09 -14.73
CA ALA A 122 3.29 14.24 -14.47
C ALA A 122 3.17 15.43 -15.44
N HIS A 123 2.16 15.46 -16.30
CA HIS A 123 1.92 16.60 -17.19
C HIS A 123 1.13 17.75 -16.53
N ASP A 124 0.35 17.44 -15.49
CA ASP A 124 -0.39 18.44 -14.69
C ASP A 124 -0.08 18.28 -13.21
N SER A 125 0.37 19.34 -12.56
CA SER A 125 0.64 19.35 -11.11
C SER A 125 -0.62 19.32 -10.24
N GLY A 126 -1.78 19.63 -10.79
CA GLY A 126 -3.08 19.55 -10.09
C GLY A 126 -3.68 18.15 -10.10
N ASP A 127 -3.41 17.41 -11.18
CA ASP A 127 -3.73 16.00 -11.35
C ASP A 127 -2.53 15.30 -11.97
N LEU A 128 -1.80 14.54 -11.16
CA LEU A 128 -0.57 13.89 -11.62
C LEU A 128 -0.81 12.66 -12.49
N HIS A 129 -2.04 12.16 -12.60
CA HIS A 129 -2.33 10.92 -13.32
C HIS A 129 -1.45 9.75 -12.86
N ASP A 130 -1.25 9.62 -11.55
CA ASP A 130 -0.29 8.70 -10.96
C ASP A 130 -0.84 7.27 -10.86
N LEU A 131 -1.23 6.70 -11.99
CA LEU A 131 -1.71 5.33 -12.13
C LEU A 131 -0.84 4.51 -13.07
N GLY A 132 -0.49 3.31 -12.64
CA GLY A 132 0.23 2.33 -13.43
C GLY A 132 -0.33 0.93 -13.24
N VAL A 133 -0.09 0.07 -14.21
CA VAL A 133 -0.44 -1.35 -14.17
C VAL A 133 0.76 -2.20 -14.54
N VAL A 134 0.87 -3.34 -13.87
CA VAL A 134 1.80 -4.41 -14.24
C VAL A 134 0.96 -5.59 -14.68
N LEU A 135 1.17 -6.06 -15.90
CA LEU A 135 0.39 -7.11 -16.52
C LEU A 135 1.09 -8.46 -16.29
N LEU A 136 0.47 -9.30 -15.50
CA LEU A 136 0.96 -10.64 -15.19
C LEU A 136 0.38 -11.65 -16.16
N PRO A 137 1.03 -12.81 -16.36
CA PRO A 137 0.46 -13.89 -17.19
C PRO A 137 -0.96 -14.24 -16.71
N ALA A 138 -1.89 -14.41 -17.65
CA ALA A 138 -3.27 -14.76 -17.34
C ALA A 138 -3.36 -16.04 -16.49
N GLY A 139 -4.10 -15.98 -15.38
CA GLY A 139 -4.27 -17.09 -14.44
C GLY A 139 -3.03 -17.39 -13.58
N SER A 140 -2.05 -16.49 -13.54
CA SER A 140 -0.88 -16.64 -12.65
C SER A 140 -1.20 -16.33 -11.20
N VAL A 141 -2.19 -15.48 -10.95
CA VAL A 141 -2.65 -15.14 -9.59
C VAL A 141 -3.77 -16.11 -9.21
N THR A 142 -3.47 -17.10 -8.37
CA THR A 142 -4.41 -18.16 -7.98
C THR A 142 -4.75 -18.10 -6.51
N GLY A 143 -6.03 -18.35 -6.17
CA GLY A 143 -6.49 -18.39 -4.77
C GLY A 143 -6.61 -17.02 -4.09
N ILE A 144 -6.39 -15.94 -4.82
CA ILE A 144 -6.48 -14.55 -4.35
C ILE A 144 -7.68 -13.88 -5.02
N ALA A 145 -8.63 -13.40 -4.22
CA ALA A 145 -9.71 -12.58 -4.74
C ALA A 145 -9.21 -11.16 -5.04
N PRO A 146 -9.62 -10.54 -6.17
CA PRO A 146 -9.18 -9.19 -6.51
C PRO A 146 -9.78 -8.13 -5.56
N VAL A 147 -9.13 -6.96 -5.50
CA VAL A 147 -9.71 -5.76 -4.89
C VAL A 147 -10.97 -5.33 -5.65
N GLN A 148 -11.88 -4.63 -4.96
CA GLN A 148 -12.99 -3.95 -5.58
C GLN A 148 -12.62 -2.50 -5.86
N LEU A 149 -12.94 -2.03 -7.06
CA LEU A 149 -12.78 -0.61 -7.41
C LEU A 149 -14.03 0.18 -7.02
N PRO A 150 -13.90 1.47 -6.69
CA PRO A 150 -15.05 2.30 -6.32
C PRO A 150 -15.87 2.66 -7.57
N PRO A 151 -17.21 2.86 -7.43
CA PRO A 151 -17.98 3.47 -8.49
C PRO A 151 -17.53 4.92 -8.75
N ALA A 152 -17.88 5.45 -9.94
CA ALA A 152 -17.54 6.82 -10.32
C ALA A 152 -18.07 7.84 -9.29
N GLY A 153 -17.21 8.79 -8.85
CA GLY A 153 -17.57 9.86 -7.94
C GLY A 153 -17.84 9.45 -6.49
N TYR A 154 -17.51 8.23 -6.10
CA TYR A 154 -17.80 7.67 -4.76
C TYR A 154 -17.36 8.57 -3.61
N LEU A 155 -16.14 9.13 -3.69
CA LEU A 155 -15.61 10.01 -2.64
C LEU A 155 -16.29 11.39 -2.65
N ASP A 156 -16.74 11.88 -3.79
CA ASP A 156 -17.51 13.11 -3.89
C ASP A 156 -18.92 12.93 -3.30
N ASP A 157 -19.53 11.77 -3.48
CA ASP A 157 -20.83 11.44 -2.84
C ASP A 157 -20.69 11.39 -1.31
N LEU A 158 -19.63 10.78 -0.76
CA LEU A 158 -19.35 10.83 0.67
C LEU A 158 -19.14 12.25 1.18
N LYS A 159 -18.45 13.09 0.39
CA LYS A 159 -18.23 14.50 0.71
C LYS A 159 -19.53 15.30 0.70
N ALA A 160 -20.37 15.10 -0.29
CA ALA A 160 -21.68 15.74 -0.39
C ALA A 160 -22.63 15.32 0.74
N ALA A 161 -22.56 14.05 1.17
CA ALA A 161 -23.29 13.53 2.31
C ALA A 161 -22.73 14.00 3.69
N GLY A 162 -21.56 14.65 3.70
CA GLY A 162 -20.89 15.09 4.94
C GLY A 162 -20.26 13.97 5.76
N THR A 163 -20.09 12.78 5.19
CA THR A 163 -19.56 11.59 5.87
C THR A 163 -18.10 11.28 5.53
N LEU A 164 -17.51 11.96 4.54
CA LEU A 164 -16.16 11.68 4.07
C LEU A 164 -15.09 11.81 5.15
N LYS A 165 -15.10 12.96 5.86
CA LYS A 165 -14.07 13.25 6.86
C LYS A 165 -14.26 12.36 8.09
N GLY A 166 -13.21 11.63 8.47
CA GLY A 166 -13.24 10.65 9.54
C GLY A 166 -13.71 9.27 9.11
N THR A 167 -14.01 9.05 7.81
CA THR A 167 -14.24 7.70 7.29
C THR A 167 -13.00 6.85 7.55
N ALA A 168 -13.21 5.70 8.19
CA ALA A 168 -12.16 4.75 8.53
C ALA A 168 -11.64 4.03 7.28
N ILE A 169 -10.35 3.87 7.21
CA ILE A 169 -9.63 3.18 6.14
C ILE A 169 -8.58 2.23 6.71
N GLU A 170 -8.15 1.29 5.89
CA GLU A 170 -7.02 0.41 6.16
C GLU A 170 -5.92 0.66 5.11
N LEU A 171 -4.71 0.92 5.61
CA LEU A 171 -3.51 1.17 4.82
C LEU A 171 -2.71 -0.12 4.82
N VAL A 172 -2.39 -0.66 3.64
CA VAL A 172 -1.72 -1.96 3.54
C VAL A 172 -0.58 -1.88 2.54
N GLY A 173 0.63 -2.35 2.92
CA GLY A 173 1.78 -2.35 2.02
C GLY A 173 3.01 -3.04 2.59
N TYR A 174 4.13 -2.92 1.86
CA TYR A 174 5.44 -3.49 2.20
C TYR A 174 6.52 -2.41 2.39
N GLY A 175 6.10 -1.19 2.66
CA GLY A 175 7.02 -0.06 2.79
C GLY A 175 8.00 -0.18 3.95
N LEU A 176 8.97 0.71 3.93
CA LEU A 176 10.01 0.78 4.93
C LEU A 176 9.45 1.13 6.31
N VAL A 177 10.01 0.49 7.31
CA VAL A 177 9.73 0.70 8.73
C VAL A 177 10.65 1.80 9.24
N PRO A 178 10.14 2.96 9.68
CA PRO A 178 10.98 3.98 10.29
C PRO A 178 11.34 3.62 11.73
N THR A 179 12.63 3.72 12.08
CA THR A 179 13.14 3.56 13.45
C THR A 179 13.53 4.92 14.02
N TRP A 180 12.87 5.32 15.12
CA TRP A 180 12.90 6.70 15.61
C TRP A 180 13.91 6.99 16.72
N GLN A 181 14.53 5.98 17.28
CA GLN A 181 15.32 6.09 18.54
C GLN A 181 16.83 6.09 18.31
N GLN A 182 17.30 6.37 17.10
CA GLN A 182 18.72 6.37 16.81
C GLN A 182 19.31 7.80 16.85
N PRO A 183 20.51 8.01 17.44
CA PRO A 183 21.25 9.25 17.24
C PRO A 183 21.54 9.44 15.75
N GLY A 184 21.08 10.57 15.16
CA GLY A 184 21.31 10.88 13.74
C GLY A 184 20.05 10.99 12.88
N GLY A 185 18.85 10.83 13.47
CA GLY A 185 17.57 11.00 12.78
C GLY A 185 16.83 9.70 12.50
N THR A 186 15.79 9.78 11.68
CA THR A 186 15.00 8.62 11.27
C THR A 186 15.84 7.69 10.40
N GLN A 187 15.90 6.43 10.77
CA GLN A 187 16.42 5.36 9.95
C GLN A 187 15.25 4.52 9.43
N PHE A 188 15.43 3.89 8.29
CA PHE A 188 14.43 3.07 7.65
C PHE A 188 14.98 1.67 7.43
N SER A 189 14.16 0.65 7.62
CA SER A 189 14.50 -0.76 7.34
C SER A 189 13.40 -1.42 6.51
N PHE A 190 13.80 -2.35 5.66
CA PHE A 190 12.90 -3.25 4.95
C PHE A 190 13.09 -4.67 5.50
N ASP A 191 12.01 -5.33 5.86
CA ASP A 191 12.02 -6.69 6.39
C ASP A 191 11.12 -7.66 5.61
N GLY A 192 10.54 -7.18 4.49
CA GLY A 192 9.72 -7.99 3.61
C GLY A 192 8.33 -8.36 4.13
N VAL A 193 7.89 -7.80 5.26
CA VAL A 193 6.62 -8.17 5.89
C VAL A 193 5.51 -7.21 5.42
N ARG A 194 4.41 -7.78 4.86
CA ARG A 194 3.19 -7.00 4.61
C ARG A 194 2.57 -6.57 5.94
N ARG A 195 2.19 -5.30 6.00
CA ARG A 195 1.60 -4.70 7.19
C ARG A 195 0.31 -3.97 6.88
N THR A 196 -0.55 -3.89 7.89
CA THR A 196 -1.78 -3.12 7.86
C THR A 196 -1.80 -2.09 8.97
N ALA A 197 -2.36 -0.92 8.71
CA ALA A 197 -2.55 0.13 9.70
C ALA A 197 -3.93 0.79 9.52
N ALA A 198 -4.56 1.16 10.62
CA ALA A 198 -5.79 1.95 10.59
C ALA A 198 -5.48 3.41 10.27
N GLY A 199 -6.36 4.04 9.51
CA GLY A 199 -6.29 5.46 9.21
C GLY A 199 -7.68 6.08 9.07
N THR A 200 -7.72 7.40 8.88
CA THR A 200 -8.97 8.14 8.64
C THR A 200 -8.80 9.18 7.54
N ILE A 201 -9.83 9.34 6.70
CA ILE A 201 -9.85 10.38 5.66
C ILE A 201 -9.89 11.76 6.32
N LYS A 202 -8.92 12.61 5.97
CA LYS A 202 -8.79 13.99 6.43
C LYS A 202 -9.38 15.01 5.45
N GLY A 203 -9.20 14.77 4.17
CA GLY A 203 -9.62 15.71 3.13
C GLY A 203 -9.60 15.11 1.73
N LEU A 204 -10.24 15.84 0.81
CA LEU A 204 -10.41 15.45 -0.60
C LEU A 204 -10.24 16.68 -1.49
N THR A 205 -9.47 16.52 -2.56
CA THR A 205 -9.42 17.45 -3.71
C THR A 205 -9.91 16.72 -4.97
N GLN A 206 -9.74 17.34 -6.13
CA GLN A 206 -10.15 16.75 -7.40
C GLN A 206 -9.46 15.39 -7.64
N ALA A 207 -8.14 15.34 -7.52
CA ALA A 207 -7.33 14.14 -7.80
C ALA A 207 -6.87 13.39 -6.55
N TRP A 208 -6.94 14.01 -5.35
CA TRP A 208 -6.26 13.53 -4.17
C TRP A 208 -7.20 13.29 -3.00
N VAL A 209 -6.95 12.19 -2.27
CA VAL A 209 -7.43 11.99 -0.92
C VAL A 209 -6.25 12.03 0.05
N TYR A 210 -6.46 12.70 1.20
CA TYR A 210 -5.44 12.95 2.21
C TYR A 210 -5.77 12.23 3.50
N PHE A 211 -4.74 11.63 4.11
CA PHE A 211 -4.80 11.00 5.42
C PHE A 211 -3.78 11.63 6.36
N ASN A 212 -4.03 11.57 7.66
CA ASN A 212 -2.97 11.80 8.64
C ASN A 212 -2.15 10.52 8.81
N GLN A 213 -0.87 10.70 9.14
CA GLN A 213 -0.03 9.57 9.57
C GLN A 213 0.78 9.91 10.84
N ASN A 214 0.17 10.72 11.71
CA ASN A 214 0.75 11.06 13.01
C ASN A 214 0.13 10.21 14.11
N GLN A 215 0.66 9.01 14.30
CA GLN A 215 0.17 8.05 15.29
C GLN A 215 0.09 8.63 16.71
N HIS A 216 1.06 9.44 17.09
CA HIS A 216 1.06 10.03 18.45
C HIS A 216 -0.04 11.07 18.65
N ALA A 217 -0.47 11.76 17.61
CA ALA A 217 -1.47 12.81 17.71
C ALA A 217 -2.89 12.31 17.42
N THR A 218 -3.05 11.34 16.53
CA THR A 218 -4.37 10.92 16.01
C THR A 218 -4.66 9.44 16.23
N GLY A 219 -3.66 8.62 16.53
CA GLY A 219 -3.78 7.17 16.55
C GLY A 219 -3.73 6.51 15.16
N ASP A 220 -3.74 7.33 14.09
CA ASP A 220 -3.69 6.83 12.71
C ASP A 220 -2.28 6.32 12.38
N GLY A 221 -2.19 5.22 11.67
CA GLY A 221 -0.96 4.75 11.06
C GLY A 221 -0.62 5.50 9.78
N GLY A 222 0.47 5.13 9.12
CA GLY A 222 0.92 5.80 7.92
C GLY A 222 1.66 4.89 6.96
N LEU A 223 1.98 5.46 5.81
CA LEU A 223 2.70 4.82 4.70
C LEU A 223 4.07 5.47 4.55
N CYS A 224 5.03 4.73 4.01
CA CYS A 224 6.41 5.17 3.88
C CYS A 224 7.01 4.78 2.52
N PHE A 225 8.31 4.97 2.33
CA PHE A 225 9.00 4.54 1.11
C PHE A 225 8.78 3.05 0.86
N GLY A 226 8.45 2.68 -0.37
CA GLY A 226 8.09 1.31 -0.74
C GLY A 226 6.58 1.01 -0.67
N ASP A 227 5.78 1.83 0.06
CA ASP A 227 4.32 1.75 0.01
C ASP A 227 3.72 2.46 -1.22
N SER A 228 4.51 3.13 -2.05
CA SER A 228 4.05 3.71 -3.32
C SER A 228 3.21 2.70 -4.12
N GLY A 229 2.06 3.13 -4.63
CA GLY A 229 1.10 2.26 -5.34
C GLY A 229 0.26 1.35 -4.45
N SER A 230 0.53 1.26 -3.15
CA SER A 230 -0.27 0.44 -2.22
C SER A 230 -1.70 0.95 -2.07
N PRO A 231 -2.68 0.05 -1.90
CA PRO A 231 -4.08 0.42 -1.80
C PRO A 231 -4.45 0.99 -0.43
N GLN A 232 -5.46 1.86 -0.41
CA GLN A 232 -6.20 2.23 0.79
C GLN A 232 -7.61 1.66 0.69
N PHE A 233 -7.90 0.70 1.56
CA PHE A 233 -9.21 0.06 1.65
C PHE A 233 -10.18 0.93 2.45
N LEU A 234 -11.45 0.95 2.03
CA LEU A 234 -12.52 1.34 2.94
C LEU A 234 -12.61 0.26 4.03
N ALA A 235 -12.46 0.68 5.29
CA ALA A 235 -12.31 -0.25 6.41
C ALA A 235 -13.39 -1.33 6.47
N GLY A 236 -12.96 -2.57 6.67
CA GLY A 236 -13.82 -3.76 6.72
C GLY A 236 -14.38 -4.20 5.36
N THR A 237 -13.81 -3.72 4.24
CA THR A 237 -14.20 -4.13 2.89
C THR A 237 -12.97 -4.47 2.03
N THR A 238 -13.19 -5.04 0.85
CA THR A 238 -12.14 -5.23 -0.17
C THR A 238 -12.11 -4.08 -1.20
N MET A 239 -12.89 -3.02 -0.98
CA MET A 239 -12.92 -1.87 -1.88
C MET A 239 -11.77 -0.92 -1.57
N ILE A 240 -10.93 -0.66 -2.56
CA ILE A 240 -9.87 0.34 -2.50
C ILE A 240 -10.37 1.67 -3.06
N ILE A 241 -10.09 2.77 -2.37
CA ILE A 241 -10.57 4.10 -2.77
C ILE A 241 -9.47 4.97 -3.42
N SER A 242 -8.23 4.61 -3.19
CA SER A 242 -7.04 5.31 -3.70
C SER A 242 -5.82 4.41 -3.66
N ILE A 243 -4.74 4.87 -4.27
CA ILE A 243 -3.40 4.29 -4.16
C ILE A 243 -2.40 5.34 -3.65
N THR A 244 -1.35 4.88 -2.97
CA THR A 244 -0.32 5.75 -2.40
C THR A 244 0.49 6.42 -3.51
N SER A 245 0.52 7.75 -3.51
CA SER A 245 1.35 8.54 -4.41
C SER A 245 2.54 9.20 -3.70
N GLY A 246 2.37 9.65 -2.47
CA GLY A 246 3.47 10.22 -1.71
C GLY A 246 3.09 10.69 -0.31
N GLY A 247 4.09 11.27 0.38
CA GLY A 247 3.93 11.74 1.75
C GLY A 247 5.08 12.60 2.20
N ASP A 248 5.11 12.95 3.49
CA ASP A 248 6.25 13.66 4.05
C ASP A 248 7.48 12.74 4.17
N PRO A 249 8.70 13.29 4.00
CA PRO A 249 9.93 12.47 3.92
C PRO A 249 10.29 11.74 5.21
N ASN A 250 9.64 12.05 6.32
CA ASN A 250 9.82 11.35 7.59
C ASN A 250 8.72 10.32 7.87
N CYS A 251 7.73 10.17 6.98
CA CYS A 251 6.57 9.29 7.10
C CYS A 251 5.76 9.53 8.40
N ARG A 252 5.59 10.80 8.84
CA ARG A 252 5.05 11.14 10.17
C ARG A 252 3.87 12.08 10.20
N ALA A 253 3.59 12.78 9.13
CA ALA A 253 2.62 13.86 9.15
C ALA A 253 1.45 13.63 8.21
N ASN A 254 1.69 13.60 6.92
CA ASN A 254 0.66 13.50 5.90
C ASN A 254 1.09 12.56 4.78
N ASN A 255 0.12 11.88 4.19
CA ASN A 255 0.25 11.30 2.87
C ASN A 255 -0.83 11.86 1.94
N TYR A 256 -0.58 11.74 0.63
CA TYR A 256 -1.54 12.05 -0.42
C TYR A 256 -1.59 10.86 -1.37
N ASN A 257 -2.81 10.53 -1.76
CA ASN A 257 -3.09 9.29 -2.44
C ASN A 257 -3.98 9.59 -3.64
N TYR A 258 -3.66 8.95 -4.78
CA TYR A 258 -4.38 9.19 -6.01
C TYR A 258 -5.74 8.49 -5.99
N ARG A 259 -6.79 9.23 -6.28
CA ARG A 259 -8.18 8.73 -6.28
C ARG A 259 -8.42 7.77 -7.43
N LEU A 260 -9.24 6.73 -7.18
CA LEU A 260 -9.61 5.73 -8.18
C LEU A 260 -11.03 5.94 -8.74
N ASP A 261 -11.80 6.87 -8.20
CA ASP A 261 -13.20 7.15 -8.56
C ASP A 261 -13.37 8.33 -9.52
N THR A 262 -12.29 9.02 -9.90
CA THR A 262 -12.34 10.16 -10.83
C THR A 262 -12.49 9.72 -12.27
N GLU A 263 -12.96 10.63 -13.13
CA GLU A 263 -13.10 10.39 -14.57
C GLU A 263 -11.76 9.99 -15.20
N ASN A 264 -10.67 10.71 -14.89
CA ASN A 264 -9.34 10.44 -15.43
C ASN A 264 -8.83 9.05 -15.00
N ALA A 265 -8.89 8.74 -13.71
CA ALA A 265 -8.49 7.44 -13.19
C ALA A 265 -9.27 6.29 -13.87
N ARG A 266 -10.58 6.46 -14.01
CA ARG A 266 -11.46 5.46 -14.64
C ARG A 266 -11.22 5.32 -16.14
N ALA A 267 -10.87 6.42 -16.84
CA ALA A 267 -10.52 6.38 -18.27
C ALA A 267 -9.26 5.52 -18.51
N PHE A 268 -8.26 5.63 -17.65
CA PHE A 268 -7.08 4.79 -17.73
C PHE A 268 -7.39 3.33 -17.32
N LEU A 269 -7.96 3.12 -16.14
CA LEU A 269 -8.24 1.76 -15.62
C LEU A 269 -9.21 0.97 -16.52
N GLY A 270 -10.16 1.63 -17.16
CA GLY A 270 -11.12 1.02 -18.09
C GLY A 270 -10.51 0.44 -19.37
N GLN A 271 -9.24 0.72 -19.66
CA GLN A 271 -8.51 0.08 -20.75
C GLN A 271 -8.11 -1.35 -20.39
N TYR A 272 -8.00 -1.65 -19.10
CA TYR A 272 -7.54 -2.94 -18.58
C TYR A 272 -8.64 -3.73 -17.88
N LEU A 273 -9.53 -3.06 -17.16
CA LEU A 273 -10.47 -3.66 -16.22
C LEU A 273 -11.93 -3.37 -16.57
N ALA A 274 -12.82 -4.31 -16.27
CA ALA A 274 -14.25 -4.02 -16.24
C ALA A 274 -14.58 -3.22 -14.97
N LEU A 275 -14.94 -1.95 -15.12
CA LEU A 275 -15.21 -1.04 -14.01
C LEU A 275 -16.68 -1.09 -13.55
N PRO A 276 -16.96 -0.94 -12.24
CA PRO A 276 -18.31 -0.88 -11.69
C PRO A 276 -19.06 0.39 -12.08
#